data_266528c4d897121551427d08146ad70a
#
_entry.id   266528c4d897121551427d08146ad70a
#
_cell.length_a   1.000
_cell.length_b   1.000
_cell.length_c   1.000
_cell.angle_alpha   90.00
_cell.angle_beta   90.00
_cell.angle_gamma   90.00
#
_symmetry.space_group_name_H-M   'P 1'
#
loop_
_entity.id
_entity.type
_entity.pdbx_description
1 polymer ?
#
loop_
_entity_poly.entity_id
_entity_poly.type
_entity_poly.pdbx_seq_one_letter_code
_entity_poly.pdbx_strand_id
1 'polypeptide(L)'
;MLQGSVIGRGRLDGVSSGQVSAKPHRSTWEALLVAVLPRRFDPNLAGTSKTNVIDLLRRAGYPFSTPGEFYASAIKYFTVYLIAAAITSGILAILGLGVVAPFLAAGFIYMGLTRPYANLRTLAKKRADALRNNMLVGLAVFESLLAAGQGVQESMRAASKVGGPFCNLMGLLVARMEIEPHVDAIETTRAHVPDPDDVDMQLFLRDIYDHFVRGRPILGGITALRVAVHRNILEATEKRTSVVLQRTSLLGIFAIVGLILSIILPFMNM
;
A
#
# COMPACT_ATOMS: atom_id res chain seq x y z
N MET A 1 -56.13 5.88 -16.80
CA MET A 1 -55.00 6.69 -17.27
C MET A 1 -53.87 6.49 -16.28
N LEU A 2 -52.97 5.59 -16.63
CA LEU A 2 -51.80 5.21 -15.79
C LEU A 2 -50.55 5.89 -16.38
N GLN A 3 -50.03 6.90 -15.71
CA GLN A 3 -48.71 7.45 -16.04
C GLN A 3 -47.66 6.75 -15.16
N GLY A 4 -46.87 5.87 -15.79
CA GLY A 4 -45.73 5.25 -15.19
C GLY A 4 -44.56 6.26 -15.05
N SER A 5 -44.13 6.51 -13.81
CA SER A 5 -42.91 7.23 -13.54
C SER A 5 -41.69 6.35 -13.82
N VAL A 6 -40.92 6.72 -14.83
CA VAL A 6 -39.62 6.16 -15.14
C VAL A 6 -38.65 6.54 -13.99
N ILE A 7 -38.37 5.59 -13.13
CA ILE A 7 -37.30 5.73 -12.13
C ILE A 7 -35.98 5.75 -12.90
N GLY A 8 -35.38 6.91 -12.95
CA GLY A 8 -34.05 7.12 -13.53
C GLY A 8 -33.04 6.28 -12.79
N ARG A 9 -32.35 5.39 -13.50
CA ARG A 9 -31.12 4.74 -13.05
C ARG A 9 -30.08 5.83 -12.81
N GLY A 10 -30.05 6.32 -11.56
CA GLY A 10 -28.98 7.19 -11.08
C GLY A 10 -27.66 6.45 -11.16
N ARG A 11 -26.82 6.97 -12.01
CA ARG A 11 -25.45 6.58 -12.30
C ARG A 11 -24.65 6.62 -11.00
N LEU A 12 -24.26 5.45 -10.47
CA LEU A 12 -23.39 5.30 -9.28
C LEU A 12 -21.91 5.64 -9.57
N ASP A 13 -21.67 6.44 -10.58
CA ASP A 13 -20.33 6.88 -11.00
C ASP A 13 -19.70 7.96 -10.08
N GLY A 14 -20.39 8.36 -9.00
CA GLY A 14 -20.02 9.51 -8.15
C GLY A 14 -19.18 9.21 -6.92
N VAL A 15 -18.85 7.94 -6.62
CA VAL A 15 -17.87 7.61 -5.56
C VAL A 15 -16.49 7.41 -6.20
N SER A 16 -16.05 8.39 -6.95
CA SER A 16 -14.65 8.46 -7.29
C SER A 16 -13.91 8.90 -6.02
N SER A 17 -13.27 7.94 -5.38
CA SER A 17 -12.12 8.22 -4.51
C SER A 17 -11.29 9.32 -5.16
N GLY A 18 -11.11 10.46 -4.48
CA GLY A 18 -10.36 11.62 -4.97
C GLY A 18 -8.85 11.40 -5.14
N GLN A 19 -8.45 10.22 -5.50
CA GLN A 19 -7.23 9.93 -6.21
C GLN A 19 -7.60 9.89 -7.69
N VAL A 20 -7.44 11.04 -8.35
CA VAL A 20 -7.18 11.07 -9.76
C VAL A 20 -5.94 10.20 -9.95
N SER A 21 -6.18 8.90 -10.16
CA SER A 21 -5.22 8.01 -10.78
C SER A 21 -5.04 8.58 -12.18
N ALA A 22 -4.09 9.52 -12.30
CA ALA A 22 -3.58 9.89 -13.60
C ALA A 22 -3.21 8.56 -14.25
N LYS A 23 -4.03 8.12 -15.23
CA LYS A 23 -3.72 6.94 -16.04
C LYS A 23 -2.28 7.16 -16.48
N PRO A 24 -1.33 6.31 -16.07
CA PRO A 24 0.04 6.49 -16.51
C PRO A 24 -0.01 6.51 -18.04
N HIS A 25 0.56 7.54 -18.62
CA HIS A 25 0.64 7.69 -20.08
C HIS A 25 1.36 6.44 -20.56
N ARG A 26 0.60 5.48 -21.11
CA ARG A 26 1.15 4.22 -21.63
C ARG A 26 2.16 4.58 -22.69
N SER A 27 3.43 4.34 -22.41
CA SER A 27 4.43 4.43 -23.46
C SER A 27 4.10 3.38 -24.51
N THR A 28 4.31 3.68 -25.78
CA THR A 28 4.08 2.77 -26.91
C THR A 28 4.78 1.41 -26.70
N TRP A 29 5.88 1.39 -25.95
CA TRP A 29 6.62 0.20 -25.54
C TRP A 29 5.86 -0.68 -24.54
N GLU A 30 5.17 -0.11 -23.59
CA GLU A 30 4.35 -0.86 -22.63
C GLU A 30 3.17 -1.54 -23.34
N ALA A 31 2.56 -0.86 -24.31
CA ALA A 31 1.50 -1.44 -25.11
C ALA A 31 2.01 -2.61 -25.98
N LEU A 32 3.21 -2.50 -26.56
CA LEU A 32 3.84 -3.57 -27.30
C LEU A 32 4.24 -4.76 -26.42
N LEU A 33 4.80 -4.52 -25.22
CA LEU A 33 5.15 -5.58 -24.28
C LEU A 33 3.91 -6.34 -23.80
N VAL A 34 2.80 -5.64 -23.52
CA VAL A 34 1.54 -6.29 -23.15
C VAL A 34 0.95 -7.10 -24.31
N ALA A 35 1.14 -6.64 -25.55
CA ALA A 35 0.67 -7.36 -26.76
C ALA A 35 1.54 -8.59 -27.09
N VAL A 36 2.85 -8.53 -26.78
CA VAL A 36 3.82 -9.60 -27.08
C VAL A 36 3.94 -10.61 -25.94
N LEU A 37 3.64 -10.22 -24.70
CA LEU A 37 3.61 -11.18 -23.59
C LEU A 37 2.49 -12.21 -23.88
N PRO A 38 2.85 -13.48 -24.13
CA PRO A 38 1.83 -14.47 -24.41
C PRO A 38 0.86 -14.55 -23.24
N ARG A 39 -0.44 -14.63 -23.52
CA ARG A 39 -1.52 -14.88 -22.54
C ARG A 39 -1.25 -16.10 -21.66
N ARG A 40 -0.23 -16.91 -21.97
CA ARG A 40 0.28 -18.05 -21.20
C ARG A 40 1.11 -17.67 -19.96
N PHE A 41 1.53 -16.42 -19.80
CA PHE A 41 1.97 -15.91 -18.50
C PHE A 41 0.75 -15.57 -17.62
N ASP A 42 -0.25 -16.42 -17.72
CA ASP A 42 -1.31 -16.45 -16.73
C ASP A 42 -0.66 -16.86 -15.40
N PRO A 43 -0.65 -15.98 -14.40
CA PRO A 43 -0.06 -16.31 -13.09
C PRO A 43 -0.71 -17.52 -12.43
N ASN A 44 -1.76 -18.08 -13.04
CA ASN A 44 -2.41 -19.30 -12.61
C ASN A 44 -1.57 -20.58 -12.75
N LEU A 45 -0.41 -20.60 -13.38
CA LEU A 45 0.37 -21.82 -13.66
C LEU A 45 1.61 -22.06 -12.80
N ALA A 46 2.09 -21.08 -12.04
CA ALA A 46 3.27 -21.26 -11.19
C ALA A 46 2.84 -21.37 -9.71
N GLY A 47 2.85 -22.57 -9.14
CA GLY A 47 2.51 -22.83 -7.73
C GLY A 47 3.25 -21.91 -6.73
N THR A 48 2.69 -21.71 -5.57
CA THR A 48 3.19 -21.01 -4.36
C THR A 48 3.57 -19.53 -4.46
N SER A 49 4.04 -19.02 -5.59
CA SER A 49 4.42 -17.59 -5.73
C SER A 49 3.28 -16.65 -6.15
N LYS A 50 2.16 -17.20 -6.57
CA LYS A 50 1.02 -16.50 -7.16
C LYS A 50 0.21 -15.64 -6.23
N THR A 51 -0.16 -16.20 -5.11
CA THR A 51 -0.97 -15.53 -4.09
C THR A 51 -0.31 -14.22 -3.70
N ASN A 52 1.02 -14.18 -3.71
CA ASN A 52 1.76 -13.02 -3.28
C ASN A 52 1.69 -11.81 -4.23
N VAL A 53 1.65 -11.99 -5.55
CA VAL A 53 1.64 -10.84 -6.49
C VAL A 53 0.24 -10.25 -6.62
N ILE A 54 -0.78 -11.09 -6.75
CA ILE A 54 -2.18 -10.64 -6.83
C ILE A 54 -2.59 -9.99 -5.52
N ASP A 55 -2.23 -10.58 -4.38
CA ASP A 55 -2.46 -10.00 -3.07
C ASP A 55 -1.70 -8.69 -2.87
N LEU A 56 -0.45 -8.61 -3.32
CA LEU A 56 0.33 -7.37 -3.27
C LEU A 56 -0.28 -6.29 -4.17
N LEU A 57 -0.74 -6.62 -5.36
CA LEU A 57 -1.43 -5.69 -6.25
C LEU A 57 -2.72 -5.18 -5.61
N ARG A 58 -3.50 -6.07 -5.01
CA ARG A 58 -4.71 -5.72 -4.27
C ARG A 58 -4.41 -4.82 -3.07
N ARG A 59 -3.44 -5.17 -2.24
CA ARG A 59 -2.98 -4.36 -1.10
C ARG A 59 -2.46 -3.00 -1.54
N ALA A 60 -1.75 -2.93 -2.67
CA ALA A 60 -1.27 -1.69 -3.27
C ALA A 60 -2.38 -0.85 -3.94
N GLY A 61 -3.62 -1.37 -4.06
CA GLY A 61 -4.75 -0.67 -4.64
C GLY A 61 -4.81 -0.72 -6.15
N TYR A 62 -4.31 -1.79 -6.74
CA TYR A 62 -4.29 -2.02 -8.19
C TYR A 62 -3.65 -0.86 -8.96
N PRO A 63 -2.37 -0.51 -8.68
CA PRO A 63 -1.67 0.53 -9.44
C PRO A 63 -1.56 0.16 -10.93
N PHE A 64 -1.75 -1.12 -11.24
CA PHE A 64 -1.83 -1.69 -12.59
C PHE A 64 -3.22 -2.29 -12.79
N SER A 65 -3.83 -2.03 -13.95
CA SER A 65 -5.17 -2.56 -14.26
C SER A 65 -5.18 -4.08 -14.48
N THR A 66 -4.03 -4.64 -14.85
CA THR A 66 -3.86 -6.09 -15.05
C THR A 66 -2.52 -6.58 -14.50
N PRO A 67 -2.41 -7.86 -14.07
CA PRO A 67 -1.12 -8.45 -13.72
C PRO A 67 -0.09 -8.39 -14.86
N GLY A 68 -0.56 -8.43 -16.11
CA GLY A 68 0.31 -8.30 -17.30
C GLY A 68 1.02 -6.94 -17.36
N GLU A 69 0.36 -5.85 -16.98
CA GLU A 69 0.99 -4.51 -16.91
C GLU A 69 2.09 -4.45 -15.85
N PHE A 70 1.90 -5.13 -14.71
CA PHE A 70 2.95 -5.23 -13.71
C PHE A 70 4.18 -5.97 -14.25
N TYR A 71 3.98 -7.11 -14.92
CA TYR A 71 5.11 -7.86 -15.51
C TYR A 71 5.78 -7.08 -16.64
N ALA A 72 5.04 -6.34 -17.46
CA ALA A 72 5.61 -5.45 -18.48
C ALA A 72 6.49 -4.37 -17.84
N SER A 73 6.04 -3.77 -16.75
CA SER A 73 6.81 -2.82 -15.93
C SER A 73 8.06 -3.49 -15.35
N ALA A 74 7.95 -4.72 -14.82
CA ALA A 74 9.07 -5.46 -14.27
C ALA A 74 10.15 -5.77 -15.34
N ILE A 75 9.74 -6.17 -16.54
CA ILE A 75 10.65 -6.40 -17.67
C ILE A 75 11.36 -5.09 -18.06
N LYS A 76 10.64 -3.96 -18.10
CA LYS A 76 11.25 -2.65 -18.36
C LYS A 76 12.36 -2.31 -17.34
N TYR A 77 12.09 -2.47 -16.05
CA TYR A 77 13.11 -2.28 -15.02
C TYR A 77 14.29 -3.22 -15.22
N PHE A 78 14.03 -4.50 -15.44
CA PHE A 78 15.08 -5.49 -15.68
C PHE A 78 15.96 -5.12 -16.88
N THR A 79 15.36 -4.71 -18.00
CA THR A 79 16.10 -4.29 -19.20
C THR A 79 16.99 -3.07 -18.94
N VAL A 80 16.48 -2.06 -18.22
CA VAL A 80 17.26 -0.87 -17.84
C VAL A 80 18.47 -1.25 -16.99
N TYR A 81 18.29 -2.11 -15.98
CA TYR A 81 19.39 -2.57 -15.13
C TYR A 81 20.37 -3.47 -15.88
N LEU A 82 19.92 -4.27 -16.84
CA LEU A 82 20.78 -5.09 -17.68
C LEU A 82 21.67 -4.22 -18.59
N ILE A 83 21.12 -3.17 -19.17
CA ILE A 83 21.90 -2.19 -19.95
C ILE A 83 22.92 -1.48 -19.06
N ALA A 84 22.52 -1.04 -17.87
CA ALA A 84 23.42 -0.42 -16.89
C ALA A 84 24.55 -1.38 -16.48
N ALA A 85 24.25 -2.65 -16.26
CA ALA A 85 25.22 -3.69 -15.97
C ALA A 85 26.24 -3.87 -17.12
N ALA A 86 25.76 -3.90 -18.36
CA ALA A 86 26.63 -4.03 -19.54
C ALA A 86 27.58 -2.84 -19.70
N ILE A 87 27.06 -1.61 -19.54
CA ILE A 87 27.86 -0.38 -19.63
C ILE A 87 28.92 -0.33 -18.52
N THR A 88 28.51 -0.57 -17.26
CA THR A 88 29.46 -0.54 -16.12
C THR A 88 30.51 -1.63 -16.23
N SER A 89 30.14 -2.84 -16.66
CA SER A 89 31.10 -3.92 -16.88
C SER A 89 32.09 -3.60 -17.99
N GLY A 90 31.65 -2.97 -19.07
CA GLY A 90 32.52 -2.52 -20.17
C GLY A 90 33.53 -1.46 -19.71
N ILE A 91 33.09 -0.46 -18.94
CA ILE A 91 33.98 0.59 -18.39
C ILE A 91 35.03 -0.04 -17.43
N LEU A 92 34.60 -0.94 -16.55
CA LEU A 92 35.51 -1.62 -15.61
C LEU A 92 36.52 -2.52 -16.34
N ALA A 93 36.14 -3.17 -17.40
CA ALA A 93 37.07 -3.95 -18.24
C ALA A 93 38.17 -3.07 -18.85
N ILE A 94 37.79 -1.88 -19.37
CA ILE A 94 38.74 -0.89 -19.93
C ILE A 94 39.70 -0.39 -18.85
N LEU A 95 39.22 -0.20 -17.63
CA LEU A 95 40.02 0.26 -16.49
C LEU A 95 40.93 -0.83 -15.87
N GLY A 96 40.94 -2.04 -16.42
CA GLY A 96 41.72 -3.16 -15.88
C GLY A 96 41.14 -3.83 -14.64
N LEU A 97 39.92 -3.43 -14.21
CA LEU A 97 39.20 -3.96 -13.05
C LEU A 97 38.24 -5.10 -13.43
N GLY A 98 38.59 -5.91 -14.42
CA GLY A 98 37.76 -6.98 -14.96
C GLY A 98 37.24 -7.99 -13.94
N VAL A 99 37.98 -8.23 -12.86
CA VAL A 99 37.59 -9.17 -11.78
C VAL A 99 36.36 -8.65 -10.99
N VAL A 100 36.18 -7.34 -10.87
CA VAL A 100 35.07 -6.73 -10.10
C VAL A 100 33.79 -6.63 -10.96
N ALA A 101 33.93 -6.61 -12.28
CA ALA A 101 32.82 -6.44 -13.22
C ALA A 101 31.67 -7.45 -13.05
N PRO A 102 31.91 -8.79 -12.91
CA PRO A 102 30.84 -9.77 -12.76
C PRO A 102 30.04 -9.59 -11.45
N PHE A 103 30.71 -9.18 -10.37
CA PHE A 103 30.01 -8.95 -9.08
C PHE A 103 29.06 -7.76 -9.17
N LEU A 104 29.48 -6.66 -9.79
CA LEU A 104 28.63 -5.50 -10.02
C LEU A 104 27.49 -5.81 -10.98
N ALA A 105 27.76 -6.55 -12.07
CA ALA A 105 26.73 -6.99 -12.99
C ALA A 105 25.65 -7.84 -12.29
N ALA A 106 26.07 -8.81 -11.44
CA ALA A 106 25.16 -9.61 -10.64
C ALA A 106 24.32 -8.75 -9.68
N GLY A 107 24.90 -7.72 -9.08
CA GLY A 107 24.20 -6.74 -8.23
C GLY A 107 23.12 -5.97 -8.99
N PHE A 108 23.42 -5.48 -10.20
CA PHE A 108 22.45 -4.80 -11.04
C PHE A 108 21.31 -5.72 -11.50
N ILE A 109 21.61 -6.95 -11.88
CA ILE A 109 20.61 -7.95 -12.27
C ILE A 109 19.69 -8.24 -11.06
N TYR A 110 20.26 -8.46 -9.89
CA TYR A 110 19.49 -8.67 -8.66
C TYR A 110 18.59 -7.48 -8.33
N MET A 111 19.09 -6.24 -8.44
CA MET A 111 18.30 -5.03 -8.26
C MET A 111 17.17 -4.92 -9.30
N GLY A 112 17.44 -5.22 -10.56
CA GLY A 112 16.43 -5.22 -11.62
C GLY A 112 15.26 -6.16 -11.34
N LEU A 113 15.55 -7.35 -10.79
CA LEU A 113 14.53 -8.34 -10.44
C LEU A 113 13.75 -7.97 -9.18
N THR A 114 14.38 -7.38 -8.18
CA THR A 114 13.77 -7.14 -6.86
C THR A 114 13.04 -5.80 -6.75
N ARG A 115 13.46 -4.77 -7.48
CA ARG A 115 12.91 -3.40 -7.45
C ARG A 115 11.41 -3.31 -7.70
N PRO A 116 10.82 -3.97 -8.72
CA PRO A 116 9.39 -3.90 -8.97
C PRO A 116 8.56 -4.40 -7.78
N TYR A 117 8.99 -5.51 -7.16
CA TYR A 117 8.33 -6.07 -5.98
C TYR A 117 8.50 -5.18 -4.73
N ALA A 118 9.69 -4.60 -4.55
CA ALA A 118 9.94 -3.66 -3.45
C ALA A 118 9.07 -2.41 -3.58
N ASN A 119 8.88 -1.89 -4.79
CA ASN A 119 8.00 -0.76 -5.05
C ASN A 119 6.54 -1.08 -4.72
N LEU A 120 6.03 -2.26 -5.12
CA LEU A 120 4.68 -2.69 -4.77
C LEU A 120 4.49 -2.82 -3.25
N ARG A 121 5.46 -3.44 -2.55
CA ARG A 121 5.42 -3.54 -1.09
C ARG A 121 5.41 -2.17 -0.43
N THR A 122 6.18 -1.23 -0.97
CA THR A 122 6.21 0.15 -0.47
C THR A 122 4.88 0.85 -0.67
N LEU A 123 4.23 0.67 -1.83
CA LEU A 123 2.89 1.22 -2.11
C LEU A 123 1.83 0.61 -1.20
N ALA A 124 1.84 -0.72 -1.04
CA ALA A 124 0.93 -1.42 -0.14
C ALA A 124 1.08 -0.91 1.30
N LYS A 125 2.33 -0.77 1.78
CA LYS A 125 2.61 -0.24 3.12
C LYS A 125 2.16 1.22 3.26
N LYS A 126 2.43 2.07 2.29
CA LYS A 126 1.98 3.47 2.31
C LYS A 126 0.46 3.57 2.39
N ARG A 127 -0.26 2.69 1.68
CA ARG A 127 -1.72 2.66 1.72
C ARG A 127 -2.24 2.16 3.07
N ALA A 128 -1.64 1.14 3.65
CA ALA A 128 -1.97 0.66 4.99
C ALA A 128 -1.67 1.73 6.07
N ASP A 129 -0.50 2.38 6.01
CA ASP A 129 -0.14 3.49 6.92
C ASP A 129 -1.13 4.67 6.76
N ALA A 130 -1.52 5.03 5.54
CA ALA A 130 -2.49 6.09 5.29
C ALA A 130 -3.88 5.76 5.85
N LEU A 131 -4.32 4.49 5.72
CA LEU A 131 -5.58 4.02 6.29
C LEU A 131 -5.55 4.11 7.82
N ARG A 132 -4.50 3.60 8.45
CA ARG A 132 -4.33 3.63 9.91
C ARG A 132 -4.29 5.06 10.46
N ASN A 133 -3.55 5.97 9.82
CA ASN A 133 -3.49 7.38 10.24
C ASN A 133 -4.85 8.08 10.11
N ASN A 134 -5.61 7.78 9.07
CA ASN A 134 -6.95 8.34 8.89
C ASN A 134 -7.98 7.69 9.81
N MET A 135 -7.74 6.45 10.27
CA MET A 135 -8.63 5.72 11.18
C MET A 135 -8.85 6.48 12.50
N LEU A 136 -7.81 7.13 13.03
CA LEU A 136 -7.93 7.92 14.26
C LEU A 136 -8.96 9.03 14.13
N VAL A 137 -8.93 9.78 13.03
CA VAL A 137 -9.87 10.88 12.76
C VAL A 137 -11.28 10.34 12.51
N GLY A 138 -11.41 9.32 11.69
CA GLY A 138 -12.69 8.69 11.39
C GLY A 138 -13.36 8.09 12.61
N LEU A 139 -12.60 7.39 13.48
CA LEU A 139 -13.11 6.85 14.73
C LEU A 139 -13.53 7.96 15.72
N ALA A 140 -12.77 9.06 15.80
CA ALA A 140 -13.14 10.17 16.68
C ALA A 140 -14.48 10.80 16.30
N VAL A 141 -14.71 11.02 15.00
CA VAL A 141 -15.99 11.52 14.51
C VAL A 141 -17.11 10.49 14.72
N PHE A 142 -16.86 9.22 14.38
CA PHE A 142 -17.83 8.16 14.58
C PHE A 142 -18.23 8.00 16.04
N GLU A 143 -17.27 7.98 16.96
CA GLU A 143 -17.50 7.93 18.41
C GLU A 143 -18.33 9.13 18.93
N SER A 144 -18.01 10.35 18.47
CA SER A 144 -18.74 11.54 18.88
C SER A 144 -20.21 11.52 18.47
N LEU A 145 -20.50 10.99 17.27
CA LEU A 145 -21.85 10.84 16.76
C LEU A 145 -22.64 9.75 17.51
N LEU A 146 -21.98 8.63 17.82
CA LEU A 146 -22.56 7.58 18.66
C LEU A 146 -22.85 8.08 20.08
N ALA A 147 -21.94 8.85 20.68
CA ALA A 147 -22.13 9.46 21.99
C ALA A 147 -23.28 10.50 22.00
N ALA A 148 -23.54 11.14 20.85
CA ALA A 148 -24.70 12.01 20.65
C ALA A 148 -26.03 11.24 20.45
N GLY A 149 -26.00 9.89 20.48
CA GLY A 149 -27.18 9.05 20.36
C GLY A 149 -27.62 8.76 18.92
N GLN A 150 -26.79 9.05 17.94
CA GLN A 150 -27.11 8.68 16.54
C GLN A 150 -26.99 7.17 16.31
N GLY A 151 -27.82 6.64 15.42
CA GLY A 151 -27.73 5.25 15.00
C GLY A 151 -26.37 4.91 14.35
N VAL A 152 -25.91 3.66 14.52
CA VAL A 152 -24.58 3.23 14.08
C VAL A 152 -24.39 3.43 12.57
N GLN A 153 -25.34 3.01 11.75
CA GLN A 153 -25.27 3.15 10.29
C GLN A 153 -25.25 4.62 9.86
N GLU A 154 -26.04 5.47 10.52
CA GLU A 154 -26.10 6.90 10.22
C GLU A 154 -24.81 7.61 10.67
N SER A 155 -24.28 7.25 11.83
CA SER A 155 -22.98 7.75 12.31
C SER A 155 -21.82 7.36 11.38
N MET A 156 -21.81 6.12 10.87
CA MET A 156 -20.82 5.71 9.86
C MET A 156 -20.98 6.49 8.54
N ARG A 157 -22.22 6.72 8.10
CA ARG A 157 -22.50 7.51 6.89
C ARG A 157 -22.04 8.97 7.07
N ALA A 158 -22.26 9.56 8.23
CA ALA A 158 -21.79 10.90 8.52
C ALA A 158 -20.26 10.97 8.62
N ALA A 159 -19.63 10.01 9.31
CA ALA A 159 -18.17 9.91 9.41
C ALA A 159 -17.50 9.67 8.06
N SER A 160 -18.14 8.97 7.13
CA SER A 160 -17.60 8.75 5.79
C SER A 160 -17.42 10.04 4.98
N LYS A 161 -18.19 11.09 5.28
CA LYS A 161 -18.11 12.41 4.62
C LYS A 161 -16.86 13.21 5.01
N VAL A 162 -16.18 12.83 6.09
CA VAL A 162 -14.94 13.49 6.54
C VAL A 162 -13.81 13.30 5.52
N GLY A 163 -13.87 12.20 4.76
CA GLY A 163 -12.89 11.88 3.74
C GLY A 163 -11.67 11.13 4.27
N GLY A 164 -10.91 10.58 3.34
CA GLY A 164 -9.74 9.77 3.63
C GLY A 164 -9.99 8.26 3.51
N PRO A 165 -8.92 7.44 3.50
CA PRO A 165 -9.01 6.02 3.16
C PRO A 165 -9.92 5.21 4.09
N PHE A 166 -9.86 5.45 5.39
CA PHE A 166 -10.72 4.76 6.36
C PHE A 166 -12.17 5.22 6.28
N CYS A 167 -12.39 6.54 6.16
CA CYS A 167 -13.74 7.09 6.02
C CYS A 167 -14.42 6.60 4.73
N ASN A 168 -13.67 6.50 3.62
CA ASN A 168 -14.17 5.93 2.36
C ASN A 168 -14.54 4.45 2.53
N LEU A 169 -13.78 3.69 3.31
CA LEU A 169 -14.08 2.29 3.60
C LEU A 169 -15.35 2.15 4.47
N MET A 170 -15.55 3.04 5.44
CA MET A 170 -16.82 3.12 6.17
C MET A 170 -17.99 3.44 5.23
N GLY A 171 -17.82 4.37 4.31
CA GLY A 171 -18.83 4.69 3.29
C GLY A 171 -19.16 3.51 2.39
N LEU A 172 -18.15 2.75 1.97
CA LEU A 172 -18.33 1.51 1.21
C LEU A 172 -19.12 0.48 2.03
N LEU A 173 -18.78 0.29 3.30
CA LEU A 173 -19.47 -0.63 4.19
C LEU A 173 -20.95 -0.27 4.33
N VAL A 174 -21.26 1.01 4.58
CA VAL A 174 -22.65 1.48 4.68
C VAL A 174 -23.41 1.27 3.38
N ALA A 175 -22.81 1.64 2.23
CA ALA A 175 -23.46 1.44 0.93
C ALA A 175 -23.76 -0.03 0.63
N ARG A 176 -22.88 -0.95 1.07
CA ARG A 176 -23.11 -2.40 0.94
C ARG A 176 -24.18 -2.90 1.87
N MET A 177 -24.22 -2.43 3.12
CA MET A 177 -25.26 -2.80 4.09
C MET A 177 -26.67 -2.38 3.66
N GLU A 178 -26.80 -1.45 2.70
CA GLU A 178 -28.09 -1.08 2.09
C GLU A 178 -28.56 -2.07 1.01
N ILE A 179 -27.64 -2.86 0.45
CA ILE A 179 -27.90 -3.74 -0.70
C ILE A 179 -27.82 -5.21 -0.31
N GLU A 180 -26.89 -5.54 0.59
CA GLU A 180 -26.53 -6.90 0.98
C GLU A 180 -26.81 -7.15 2.48
N PRO A 181 -27.00 -8.41 2.93
CA PRO A 181 -27.02 -8.74 4.35
C PRO A 181 -25.78 -8.22 5.07
N HIS A 182 -25.92 -7.79 6.32
CA HIS A 182 -24.81 -7.17 7.09
C HIS A 182 -23.56 -8.05 7.16
N VAL A 183 -23.72 -9.37 7.26
CA VAL A 183 -22.61 -10.33 7.29
C VAL A 183 -21.81 -10.28 5.99
N ASP A 184 -22.49 -10.36 4.85
CA ASP A 184 -21.87 -10.37 3.53
C ASP A 184 -21.22 -9.02 3.22
N ALA A 185 -21.88 -7.92 3.60
CA ALA A 185 -21.33 -6.56 3.46
C ALA A 185 -20.00 -6.38 4.23
N ILE A 186 -19.91 -6.94 5.45
CA ILE A 186 -18.69 -6.88 6.27
C ILE A 186 -17.58 -7.73 5.64
N GLU A 187 -17.87 -8.96 5.22
CA GLU A 187 -16.87 -9.84 4.60
C GLU A 187 -16.36 -9.26 3.28
N THR A 188 -17.25 -8.72 2.46
CA THR A 188 -16.87 -8.08 1.21
C THR A 188 -16.04 -6.82 1.46
N THR A 189 -16.34 -6.06 2.51
CA THR A 189 -15.53 -4.89 2.91
C THR A 189 -14.17 -5.31 3.44
N ARG A 190 -14.09 -6.40 4.23
CA ARG A 190 -12.83 -7.00 4.69
C ARG A 190 -11.91 -7.31 3.53
N ALA A 191 -12.45 -7.79 2.43
CA ALA A 191 -11.70 -8.04 1.21
C ALA A 191 -11.06 -6.79 0.58
N HIS A 192 -11.52 -5.59 0.90
CA HIS A 192 -10.98 -4.31 0.39
C HIS A 192 -9.94 -3.68 1.33
N VAL A 193 -9.73 -4.25 2.51
CA VAL A 193 -8.69 -3.78 3.45
C VAL A 193 -7.30 -4.03 2.86
N PRO A 194 -6.41 -3.03 2.82
CA PRO A 194 -5.08 -3.17 2.24
C PRO A 194 -4.21 -4.19 2.96
N ASP A 195 -4.34 -4.29 4.28
CA ASP A 195 -3.64 -5.28 5.10
C ASP A 195 -4.66 -6.13 5.87
N PRO A 196 -4.90 -7.38 5.44
CA PRO A 196 -5.85 -8.27 6.11
C PRO A 196 -5.38 -8.67 7.52
N ASP A 197 -4.10 -8.51 7.84
CA ASP A 197 -3.53 -8.84 9.14
C ASP A 197 -3.51 -7.62 10.09
N ASP A 198 -4.03 -6.45 9.66
CA ASP A 198 -4.15 -5.27 10.51
C ASP A 198 -5.17 -5.51 11.64
N VAL A 199 -4.64 -5.67 12.84
CA VAL A 199 -5.42 -5.99 14.05
C VAL A 199 -6.47 -4.91 14.34
N ASP A 200 -6.10 -3.63 14.18
CA ASP A 200 -6.98 -2.51 14.48
C ASP A 200 -8.20 -2.51 13.55
N MET A 201 -7.96 -2.81 12.27
CA MET A 201 -9.03 -2.89 11.27
C MET A 201 -9.93 -4.11 11.46
N GLN A 202 -9.34 -5.25 11.83
CA GLN A 202 -10.12 -6.45 12.15
C GLN A 202 -10.99 -6.26 13.40
N LEU A 203 -10.48 -5.59 14.43
CA LEU A 203 -11.25 -5.25 15.62
C LEU A 203 -12.42 -4.33 15.27
N PHE A 204 -12.19 -3.30 14.44
CA PHE A 204 -13.28 -2.44 13.96
C PHE A 204 -14.39 -3.23 13.27
N LEU A 205 -14.05 -4.06 12.28
CA LEU A 205 -15.02 -4.86 11.54
C LEU A 205 -15.72 -5.89 12.44
N ARG A 206 -15.03 -6.43 13.43
CA ARG A 206 -15.61 -7.35 14.42
C ARG A 206 -16.59 -6.63 15.34
N ASP A 207 -16.28 -5.43 15.81
CA ASP A 207 -17.18 -4.68 16.67
C ASP A 207 -18.47 -4.27 15.91
N ILE A 208 -18.32 -3.90 14.63
CA ILE A 208 -19.46 -3.67 13.73
C ILE A 208 -20.29 -4.94 13.57
N TYR A 209 -19.64 -6.09 13.32
CA TYR A 209 -20.30 -7.38 13.21
C TYR A 209 -21.06 -7.75 14.49
N ASP A 210 -20.41 -7.64 15.65
CA ASP A 210 -21.01 -7.96 16.94
C ASP A 210 -22.21 -7.05 17.25
N HIS A 211 -22.18 -5.79 16.81
CA HIS A 211 -23.33 -4.89 16.94
C HIS A 211 -24.51 -5.33 16.09
N PHE A 212 -24.31 -5.50 14.78
CA PHE A 212 -25.42 -5.78 13.86
C PHE A 212 -25.97 -7.22 13.95
N VAL A 213 -25.11 -8.18 14.26
CA VAL A 213 -25.52 -9.62 14.33
C VAL A 213 -25.88 -10.04 15.73
N ARG A 214 -25.19 -9.53 16.76
CA ARG A 214 -25.36 -9.96 18.15
C ARG A 214 -26.03 -8.90 19.04
N GLY A 215 -26.32 -7.73 18.53
CA GLY A 215 -26.94 -6.63 19.29
C GLY A 215 -26.07 -6.04 20.40
N ARG A 216 -24.74 -6.20 20.33
CA ARG A 216 -23.84 -5.67 21.38
C ARG A 216 -23.69 -4.15 21.29
N PRO A 217 -23.57 -3.44 22.43
CA PRO A 217 -23.30 -2.00 22.42
C PRO A 217 -21.91 -1.73 21.83
N ILE A 218 -21.86 -0.86 20.83
CA ILE A 218 -20.63 -0.60 20.05
C ILE A 218 -19.76 0.50 20.62
N LEU A 219 -20.34 1.47 21.34
CA LEU A 219 -19.63 2.68 21.80
C LEU A 219 -18.37 2.36 22.59
N GLY A 220 -18.45 1.45 23.55
CA GLY A 220 -17.30 1.05 24.37
C GLY A 220 -16.16 0.42 23.55
N GLY A 221 -16.51 -0.41 22.56
CA GLY A 221 -15.54 -1.01 21.63
C GLY A 221 -14.81 0.05 20.80
N ILE A 222 -15.57 0.97 20.21
CA ILE A 222 -15.00 2.07 19.39
C ILE A 222 -14.11 3.00 20.21
N THR A 223 -14.51 3.35 21.44
CA THR A 223 -13.67 4.16 22.36
C THR A 223 -12.36 3.44 22.66
N ALA A 224 -12.42 2.16 23.03
CA ALA A 224 -11.23 1.36 23.31
C ALA A 224 -10.32 1.23 22.08
N LEU A 225 -10.91 0.98 20.91
CA LEU A 225 -10.19 0.89 19.65
C LEU A 225 -9.49 2.21 19.30
N ARG A 226 -10.16 3.35 19.44
CA ARG A 226 -9.56 4.67 19.20
C ARG A 226 -8.33 4.91 20.07
N VAL A 227 -8.41 4.56 21.36
CA VAL A 227 -7.27 4.68 22.29
C VAL A 227 -6.14 3.75 21.87
N ALA A 228 -6.44 2.51 21.49
CA ALA A 228 -5.43 1.55 21.03
C ALA A 228 -4.74 2.03 19.74
N VAL A 229 -5.49 2.48 18.74
CA VAL A 229 -4.95 3.04 17.50
C VAL A 229 -4.06 4.24 17.76
N HIS A 230 -4.48 5.16 18.64
CA HIS A 230 -3.68 6.32 19.03
C HIS A 230 -2.34 5.89 19.63
N ARG A 231 -2.36 4.96 20.58
CA ARG A 231 -1.15 4.41 21.19
C ARG A 231 -0.23 3.74 20.17
N ASN A 232 -0.79 2.91 19.30
CA ASN A 232 -0.03 2.23 18.24
C ASN A 232 0.66 3.21 17.29
N ILE A 233 0.01 4.34 16.96
CA ILE A 233 0.58 5.40 16.12
C ILE A 233 1.74 6.10 16.85
N LEU A 234 1.59 6.42 18.13
CA LEU A 234 2.65 7.02 18.94
C LEU A 234 3.88 6.11 19.02
N GLU A 235 3.68 4.84 19.38
CA GLU A 235 4.77 3.86 19.45
C GLU A 235 5.49 3.67 18.10
N ALA A 236 4.73 3.66 17.00
CA ALA A 236 5.30 3.57 15.66
C ALA A 236 6.13 4.81 15.30
N THR A 237 5.70 5.99 15.74
CA THR A 237 6.40 7.25 15.51
C THR A 237 7.70 7.30 16.33
N GLU A 238 7.66 6.92 17.59
CA GLU A 238 8.84 6.83 18.46
C GLU A 238 9.89 5.86 17.90
N LYS A 239 9.46 4.67 17.46
CA LYS A 239 10.34 3.71 16.80
C LYS A 239 10.99 4.27 15.53
N ARG A 240 10.22 4.99 14.71
CA ARG A 240 10.77 5.64 13.50
C ARG A 240 11.81 6.69 13.87
N THR A 241 11.53 7.52 14.87
CA THR A 241 12.46 8.57 15.34
C THR A 241 13.74 7.95 15.90
N SER A 242 13.66 6.91 16.71
CA SER A 242 14.84 6.23 17.27
C SER A 242 15.73 5.61 16.18
N VAL A 243 15.14 4.98 15.16
CA VAL A 243 15.88 4.43 14.01
C VAL A 243 16.57 5.53 13.20
N VAL A 244 15.91 6.67 12.99
CA VAL A 244 16.52 7.82 12.29
C VAL A 244 17.70 8.36 13.10
N LEU A 245 17.53 8.57 14.41
CA LEU A 245 18.61 9.05 15.28
C LEU A 245 19.79 8.08 15.27
N GLN A 246 19.54 6.78 15.36
CA GLN A 246 20.61 5.76 15.31
C GLN A 246 21.35 5.78 13.98
N ARG A 247 20.67 5.91 12.84
CA ARG A 247 21.32 6.03 11.53
C ARG A 247 22.13 7.31 11.38
N THR A 248 21.62 8.42 11.87
CA THR A 248 22.34 9.71 11.84
C THR A 248 23.58 9.65 12.72
N SER A 249 23.50 9.05 13.90
CA SER A 249 24.66 8.81 14.78
C SER A 249 25.73 7.94 14.13
N LEU A 250 25.34 6.84 13.46
CA LEU A 250 26.28 5.99 12.71
C LEU A 250 26.98 6.75 11.59
N LEU A 251 26.25 7.55 10.81
CA LEU A 251 26.85 8.38 9.76
C LEU A 251 27.86 9.38 10.34
N GLY A 252 27.55 9.97 11.50
CA GLY A 252 28.48 10.87 12.21
C GLY A 252 29.77 10.16 12.61
N ILE A 253 29.65 8.93 13.14
CA ILE A 253 30.84 8.12 13.50
C ILE A 253 31.68 7.80 12.27
N PHE A 254 31.08 7.38 11.15
CA PHE A 254 31.80 7.11 9.91
C PHE A 254 32.49 8.36 9.34
N ALA A 255 31.85 9.53 9.44
CA ALA A 255 32.47 10.79 9.02
C ALA A 255 33.70 11.12 9.86
N ILE A 256 33.62 10.95 11.19
CA ILE A 256 34.76 11.19 12.10
C ILE A 256 35.91 10.21 11.81
N VAL A 257 35.61 8.92 11.65
CA VAL A 257 36.60 7.89 11.31
C VAL A 257 37.25 8.19 9.96
N GLY A 258 36.48 8.59 8.96
CA GLY A 258 37.01 8.98 7.65
C GLY A 258 37.94 10.22 7.72
N LEU A 259 37.58 11.20 8.55
CA LEU A 259 38.39 12.38 8.77
C LEU A 259 39.71 12.02 9.48
N ILE A 260 39.68 11.18 10.51
CA ILE A 260 40.88 10.71 11.23
C ILE A 260 41.79 9.94 10.26
N LEU A 261 41.24 9.01 9.47
CA LEU A 261 42.00 8.28 8.46
C LEU A 261 42.62 9.19 7.41
N SER A 262 41.91 10.21 6.96
CA SER A 262 42.42 11.19 5.99
C SER A 262 43.57 12.02 6.52
N ILE A 263 43.66 12.24 7.84
CA ILE A 263 44.76 12.94 8.47
C ILE A 263 45.97 12.01 8.69
N ILE A 264 45.72 10.76 9.12
CA ILE A 264 46.81 9.81 9.49
C ILE A 264 47.48 9.22 8.24
N LEU A 265 46.74 8.92 7.17
CA LEU A 265 47.27 8.29 5.95
C LEU A 265 48.47 9.04 5.34
N PRO A 266 48.50 10.38 5.24
CA PRO A 266 49.68 11.09 4.74
C PRO A 266 50.92 10.94 5.63
N PHE A 267 50.73 10.86 6.94
CA PHE A 267 51.85 10.71 7.88
C PHE A 267 52.45 9.26 7.91
N MET A 268 51.70 8.25 7.48
CA MET A 268 52.25 6.89 7.36
C MET A 268 53.07 6.68 6.07
N ASN A 269 52.96 7.59 5.09
CA ASN A 269 53.73 7.52 3.84
C ASN A 269 54.93 8.47 3.79
N MET A 270 55.20 9.17 4.88
CA MET A 270 56.44 9.91 5.10
C MET A 270 57.48 9.11 5.90
#